data_b7563c91c61ace09439e39446974e856
#
_entry.id   b7563c91c61ace09439e39446974e856
#
_cell.length_a   1.000
_cell.length_b   1.000
_cell.length_c   1.000
_cell.angle_alpha   90.00
_cell.angle_beta   90.00
_cell.angle_gamma   90.00
#
_symmetry.space_group_name_H-M   'P 1'
#
loop_
_entity.id
_entity.type
_entity.pdbx_description
1 polymer ?
#
loop_
_entity_poly.entity_id
_entity_poly.type
_entity_poly.pdbx_seq_one_letter_code
_entity_poly.pdbx_strand_id
1 'polypeptide(L)'
;VMHCDIYATLLDAAGIQVPKMNGKNPVRGTSLMPYMLSSGKKTIPDRSMIFELWGNIGLRKGDYKLWADVGRDHSPDWPALAAKLKDSNLSLFDLSKDITETTDLRTQRPEVYATLKAELIDHITNINAEYAGGGIYKGLQKVVSCEVSERDHTFDV
;
A
#
# COMPACT_ATOMS: atom_id res chain seq x y z
N VAL A 1 -8.99 5.91 4.43
CA VAL A 1 -9.66 4.92 3.57
C VAL A 1 -8.73 4.61 2.41
N MET A 2 -8.57 3.33 2.09
CA MET A 2 -7.77 2.85 0.96
C MET A 2 -8.68 2.11 -0.04
N HIS A 3 -8.25 1.99 -1.29
CA HIS A 3 -9.01 1.27 -2.32
C HIS A 3 -9.27 -0.21 -1.95
N CYS A 4 -8.36 -0.86 -1.22
CA CYS A 4 -8.56 -2.23 -0.73
C CYS A 4 -9.74 -2.38 0.25
N ASP A 5 -10.19 -1.27 0.88
CA ASP A 5 -11.33 -1.28 1.78
C ASP A 5 -12.65 -1.48 1.04
N ILE A 6 -12.71 -1.10 -0.23
CA ILE A 6 -13.91 -1.23 -1.06
C ILE A 6 -14.31 -2.70 -1.16
N TYR A 7 -13.36 -3.59 -1.44
CA TYR A 7 -13.63 -5.01 -1.56
C TYR A 7 -14.14 -5.61 -0.25
N ALA A 8 -13.45 -5.32 0.87
CA ALA A 8 -13.88 -5.79 2.19
C ALA A 8 -15.29 -5.25 2.56
N THR A 9 -15.57 -3.99 2.20
CA THR A 9 -16.86 -3.37 2.47
C THR A 9 -17.99 -4.01 1.65
N LEU A 10 -17.76 -4.32 0.38
CA LEU A 10 -18.75 -4.97 -0.49
C LEU A 10 -19.06 -6.39 -0.01
N LEU A 11 -18.07 -7.16 0.41
CA LEU A 11 -18.29 -8.48 0.99
C LEU A 11 -19.14 -8.40 2.26
N ASP A 12 -18.82 -7.48 3.15
CA ASP A 12 -19.57 -7.26 4.41
C ASP A 12 -21.01 -6.79 4.13
N ALA A 13 -21.20 -5.87 3.20
CA ALA A 13 -22.52 -5.42 2.77
C ALA A 13 -23.38 -6.55 2.18
N ALA A 14 -22.75 -7.51 1.51
CA ALA A 14 -23.41 -8.69 0.95
C ALA A 14 -23.61 -9.82 1.96
N GLY A 15 -23.16 -9.66 3.22
CA GLY A 15 -23.19 -10.71 4.23
C GLY A 15 -22.22 -11.89 3.94
N ILE A 16 -21.24 -11.67 3.08
CA ILE A 16 -20.25 -12.68 2.70
C ILE A 16 -19.03 -12.58 3.60
N GLN A 17 -18.66 -13.66 4.25
CA GLN A 17 -17.42 -13.70 5.05
C GLN A 17 -16.20 -13.54 4.13
N VAL A 18 -15.24 -12.71 4.57
CA VAL A 18 -13.97 -12.55 3.87
C VAL A 18 -13.30 -13.93 3.73
N PRO A 19 -12.97 -14.38 2.51
CA PRO A 19 -12.36 -15.67 2.29
C PRO A 19 -11.03 -15.80 3.05
N LYS A 20 -10.84 -16.88 3.78
CA LYS A 20 -9.53 -17.23 4.37
C LYS A 20 -8.64 -17.75 3.26
N MET A 21 -7.84 -16.90 2.71
CA MET A 21 -6.94 -17.19 1.58
C MET A 21 -5.65 -17.87 2.09
N ASN A 22 -5.69 -19.03 2.68
CA ASN A 22 -4.57 -19.91 3.07
C ASN A 22 -3.13 -19.31 2.96
N GLY A 23 -2.93 -18.11 3.50
CA GLY A 23 -1.66 -17.38 3.46
C GLY A 23 -1.30 -16.74 2.11
N LYS A 24 -2.10 -16.93 1.05
CA LYS A 24 -1.87 -16.32 -0.27
C LYS A 24 -2.90 -15.21 -0.49
N ASN A 25 -2.41 -13.98 -0.73
CA ASN A 25 -3.24 -12.80 -1.04
C ASN A 25 -4.33 -12.49 0.00
N PRO A 26 -3.96 -12.19 1.24
CA PRO A 26 -4.94 -11.84 2.25
C PRO A 26 -5.72 -10.59 1.84
N VAL A 27 -7.02 -10.56 2.13
CA VAL A 27 -7.81 -9.33 2.01
C VAL A 27 -7.31 -8.36 3.08
N ARG A 28 -6.58 -7.33 2.68
CA ARG A 28 -5.96 -6.36 3.60
C ARG A 28 -6.86 -5.19 3.94
N GLY A 29 -7.98 -5.04 3.22
CA GLY A 29 -8.95 -3.99 3.45
C GLY A 29 -9.73 -4.19 4.74
N THR A 30 -10.19 -3.09 5.31
CA THR A 30 -11.12 -3.06 6.45
C THR A 30 -12.49 -2.66 5.95
N SER A 31 -13.54 -3.41 6.36
CA SER A 31 -14.91 -3.01 6.03
C SER A 31 -15.25 -1.65 6.63
N LEU A 32 -15.81 -0.78 5.82
CA LEU A 32 -16.31 0.53 6.23
C LEU A 32 -17.76 0.49 6.70
N MET A 33 -18.47 -0.64 6.53
CA MET A 33 -19.88 -0.78 6.91
C MET A 33 -20.17 -0.39 8.36
N PRO A 34 -19.39 -0.82 9.38
CA PRO A 34 -19.66 -0.44 10.77
C PRO A 34 -19.62 1.07 11.01
N TYR A 35 -18.82 1.80 10.21
CA TYR A 35 -18.66 3.25 10.31
C TYR A 35 -19.74 3.98 9.55
N MET A 36 -20.06 3.51 8.34
CA MET A 36 -21.14 4.06 7.51
C MET A 36 -22.49 3.96 8.19
N LEU A 37 -22.79 2.80 8.81
CA LEU A 37 -24.06 2.56 9.51
C LEU A 37 -24.14 3.24 10.89
N SER A 38 -23.03 3.75 11.41
CA SER A 38 -23.01 4.36 12.75
C SER A 38 -23.54 5.79 12.80
N SER A 39 -23.88 6.38 11.67
CA SER A 39 -24.25 7.82 11.57
C SER A 39 -23.24 8.75 12.23
N GLY A 40 -21.95 8.48 12.02
CA GLY A 40 -20.84 9.28 12.56
C GLY A 40 -20.44 8.97 14.01
N LYS A 41 -21.08 7.98 14.67
CA LYS A 41 -20.75 7.62 16.07
C LYS A 41 -19.50 6.76 16.19
N LYS A 42 -19.07 6.11 15.13
CA LYS A 42 -17.84 5.31 15.08
C LYS A 42 -16.81 5.97 14.18
N THR A 43 -15.57 5.90 14.58
CA THR A 43 -14.42 6.35 13.77
C THR A 43 -13.64 5.15 13.27
N ILE A 44 -13.06 5.27 12.09
CA ILE A 44 -12.15 4.26 11.56
C ILE A 44 -10.88 4.29 12.43
N PRO A 45 -10.43 3.16 13.00
CA PRO A 45 -9.20 3.12 13.77
C PRO A 45 -8.00 3.57 12.96
N ASP A 46 -7.06 4.23 13.63
CA ASP A 46 -5.78 4.55 13.02
C ASP A 46 -5.06 3.27 12.62
N ARG A 47 -4.63 3.25 11.37
CA ARG A 47 -3.84 2.16 10.81
C ARG A 47 -2.82 2.70 9.84
N SER A 48 -1.78 1.96 9.63
CA SER A 48 -0.79 2.29 8.62
C SER A 48 -1.37 2.13 7.23
N MET A 49 -1.31 3.18 6.45
CA MET A 49 -1.65 3.21 5.03
C MET A 49 -0.37 3.38 4.24
N ILE A 50 -0.05 2.40 3.39
CA ILE A 50 1.20 2.38 2.65
C ILE A 50 0.89 2.54 1.17
N PHE A 51 1.64 3.42 0.53
CA PHE A 51 1.52 3.78 -0.88
C PHE A 51 2.88 3.60 -1.54
N GLU A 52 2.89 2.99 -2.70
CA GLU A 52 4.08 2.83 -3.52
C GLU A 52 3.78 3.40 -4.91
N LEU A 53 4.73 4.14 -5.45
CA LEU A 53 4.69 4.64 -6.82
C LEU A 53 6.11 4.73 -7.38
N TRP A 54 6.41 3.88 -8.35
CA TRP A 54 7.71 3.88 -9.04
C TRP A 54 8.91 3.74 -8.11
N GLY A 55 8.79 2.88 -7.11
CA GLY A 55 9.84 2.63 -6.11
C GLY A 55 9.82 3.59 -4.93
N ASN A 56 9.22 4.77 -5.05
CA ASN A 56 9.01 5.65 -3.91
C ASN A 56 7.89 5.11 -3.03
N ILE A 57 8.08 5.17 -1.73
CA ILE A 57 7.13 4.58 -0.79
C ILE A 57 6.79 5.55 0.33
N GLY A 58 5.51 5.64 0.65
CA GLY A 58 4.98 6.43 1.75
C GLY A 58 4.17 5.59 2.72
N LEU A 59 4.35 5.83 4.01
CA LEU A 59 3.51 5.29 5.07
C LEU A 59 2.82 6.44 5.79
N ARG A 60 1.49 6.41 5.85
CA ARG A 60 0.69 7.33 6.66
C ARG A 60 0.02 6.59 7.80
N LYS A 61 0.15 7.15 9.01
CA LYS A 61 -0.53 6.68 10.21
C LYS A 61 -0.98 7.88 11.04
N GLY A 62 -2.28 8.02 11.23
CA GLY A 62 -2.87 9.22 11.83
C GLY A 62 -2.47 10.48 11.05
N ASP A 63 -1.90 11.44 11.75
CA ASP A 63 -1.44 12.70 11.21
C ASP A 63 -0.03 12.64 10.60
N TYR A 64 0.73 11.59 10.90
CA TYR A 64 2.11 11.48 10.43
C TYR A 64 2.22 10.75 9.10
N LYS A 65 3.14 11.23 8.26
CA LYS A 65 3.57 10.59 7.02
C LYS A 65 5.08 10.42 7.03
N LEU A 66 5.52 9.18 6.84
CA LEU A 66 6.90 8.84 6.51
C LEU A 66 7.00 8.67 5.00
N TRP A 67 7.93 9.36 4.36
CA TRP A 67 8.17 9.28 2.93
C TRP A 67 9.59 8.82 2.65
N ALA A 68 9.73 7.88 1.71
CA ALA A 68 11.02 7.41 1.21
C ALA A 68 11.17 7.79 -0.26
N ASP A 69 12.13 8.68 -0.55
CA ASP A 69 12.55 8.99 -1.90
C ASP A 69 13.74 8.10 -2.27
N VAL A 70 13.47 7.05 -3.01
CA VAL A 70 14.49 6.09 -3.46
C VAL A 70 14.80 6.20 -4.95
N GLY A 71 14.31 7.25 -5.58
CA GLY A 71 14.41 7.50 -7.02
C GLY A 71 13.35 6.76 -7.83
N ARG A 72 13.22 7.13 -9.10
CA ARG A 72 12.23 6.52 -9.99
C ARG A 72 12.71 5.15 -10.45
N ASP A 73 11.97 4.12 -10.05
CA ASP A 73 12.15 2.76 -10.51
C ASP A 73 10.80 2.22 -10.96
N HIS A 74 10.64 1.97 -12.26
CA HIS A 74 9.39 1.49 -12.84
C HIS A 74 9.16 -0.01 -12.61
N SER A 75 10.16 -0.69 -12.06
CA SER A 75 10.10 -2.12 -11.77
C SER A 75 10.69 -2.37 -10.39
N PRO A 76 9.94 -2.05 -9.30
CA PRO A 76 10.48 -2.13 -7.97
C PRO A 76 10.87 -3.57 -7.64
N ASP A 77 12.16 -3.78 -7.49
CA ASP A 77 12.68 -4.97 -6.82
C ASP A 77 12.45 -4.78 -5.32
N TRP A 78 11.40 -5.36 -4.80
CA TRP A 78 11.01 -5.24 -3.39
C TRP A 78 12.12 -5.64 -2.42
N PRO A 79 12.88 -6.74 -2.63
CA PRO A 79 14.07 -7.04 -1.83
C PRO A 79 15.11 -5.92 -1.84
N ALA A 80 15.39 -5.35 -3.00
CA ALA A 80 16.34 -4.24 -3.12
C ALA A 80 15.79 -2.93 -2.53
N LEU A 81 14.47 -2.74 -2.50
CA LEU A 81 13.84 -1.55 -1.95
C LEU A 81 14.14 -1.40 -0.44
N ALA A 82 14.04 -2.49 0.32
CA ALA A 82 14.37 -2.46 1.75
C ALA A 82 15.83 -2.01 1.99
N ALA A 83 16.76 -2.45 1.15
CA ALA A 83 18.17 -2.03 1.22
C ALA A 83 18.41 -0.56 0.81
N LYS A 84 17.50 0.02 0.01
CA LYS A 84 17.54 1.42 -0.40
C LYS A 84 17.02 2.37 0.67
N LEU A 85 16.27 1.88 1.68
CA LEU A 85 15.71 2.71 2.76
C LEU A 85 16.81 3.11 3.75
N LYS A 86 17.40 4.26 3.52
CA LYS A 86 18.40 4.87 4.40
C LYS A 86 17.81 6.11 5.06
N ASP A 87 18.34 6.50 6.22
CA ASP A 87 17.89 7.73 6.86
C ASP A 87 18.07 8.98 5.98
N SER A 88 19.03 8.94 5.05
CA SER A 88 19.27 10.05 4.12
C SER A 88 18.17 10.27 3.10
N ASN A 89 17.33 9.27 2.83
CA ASN A 89 16.24 9.36 1.84
C ASN A 89 14.85 9.19 2.46
N LEU A 90 14.76 9.20 3.78
CA LEU A 90 13.51 9.20 4.53
C LEU A 90 13.21 10.60 5.05
N SER A 91 11.94 10.99 5.08
CA SER A 91 11.46 12.24 5.67
C SER A 91 10.17 12.00 6.44
N LEU A 92 10.00 12.66 7.58
CA LEU A 92 8.81 12.58 8.44
C LEU A 92 8.06 13.89 8.45
N PHE A 93 6.75 13.86 8.20
CA PHE A 93 5.88 15.03 8.17
C PHE A 93 4.68 14.87 9.11
N ASP A 94 4.20 15.98 9.67
CA ASP A 94 2.94 16.08 10.42
C ASP A 94 1.91 16.79 9.53
N LEU A 95 1.06 16.01 8.86
CA LEU A 95 0.09 16.52 7.90
C LEU A 95 -1.03 17.35 8.54
N SER A 96 -1.20 17.30 9.87
CA SER A 96 -2.16 18.14 10.57
C SER A 96 -1.72 19.60 10.64
N LYS A 97 -0.42 19.85 10.51
CA LYS A 97 0.20 21.18 10.61
C LYS A 97 0.90 21.60 9.34
N ASP A 98 1.39 20.65 8.57
CA ASP A 98 2.19 20.87 7.37
C ASP A 98 1.69 19.96 6.22
N ILE A 99 0.58 20.36 5.61
CA ILE A 99 -0.02 19.63 4.47
C ILE A 99 0.86 19.70 3.20
N THR A 100 1.77 20.65 3.16
CA THR A 100 2.69 20.87 2.02
C THR A 100 4.00 20.10 2.16
N GLU A 101 4.20 19.38 3.29
CA GLU A 101 5.36 18.49 3.51
C GLU A 101 6.69 19.23 3.36
N THR A 102 6.80 20.43 3.95
CA THR A 102 7.98 21.30 3.85
C THR A 102 8.95 21.11 5.01
N THR A 103 8.48 20.63 6.17
CA THR A 103 9.26 20.54 7.39
C THR A 103 9.49 19.10 7.81
N ASP A 104 10.70 18.63 7.64
CA ASP A 104 11.10 17.29 8.09
C ASP A 104 11.26 17.23 9.62
N LEU A 105 10.50 16.36 10.26
CA LEU A 105 10.43 16.21 11.70
C LEU A 105 11.25 15.04 12.27
N ARG A 106 12.06 14.35 11.48
CA ARG A 106 12.83 13.17 11.93
C ARG A 106 13.66 13.45 13.19
N THR A 107 14.32 14.60 13.25
CA THR A 107 15.14 15.01 14.39
C THR A 107 14.33 15.51 15.58
N GLN A 108 13.15 16.08 15.32
CA GLN A 108 12.26 16.63 16.35
C GLN A 108 11.35 15.57 16.95
N ARG A 109 11.06 14.49 16.21
CA ARG A 109 10.18 13.39 16.61
C ARG A 109 10.83 12.02 16.37
N PRO A 110 11.99 11.74 16.99
CA PRO A 110 12.76 10.52 16.70
C PRO A 110 12.01 9.24 17.05
N GLU A 111 11.15 9.23 18.07
CA GLU A 111 10.37 8.06 18.45
C GLU A 111 9.30 7.72 17.43
N VAL A 112 8.58 8.73 16.93
CA VAL A 112 7.58 8.55 15.84
C VAL A 112 8.28 8.05 14.58
N TYR A 113 9.40 8.68 14.23
CA TYR A 113 10.19 8.28 13.08
C TYR A 113 10.64 6.82 13.18
N ALA A 114 11.21 6.40 14.30
CA ALA A 114 11.67 5.03 14.51
C ALA A 114 10.52 4.01 14.40
N THR A 115 9.37 4.33 14.97
CA THR A 115 8.18 3.48 14.93
C THR A 115 7.68 3.31 13.49
N LEU A 116 7.48 4.40 12.75
CA LEU A 116 6.97 4.33 11.38
C LEU A 116 7.97 3.69 10.42
N LYS A 117 9.27 3.92 10.63
CA LYS A 117 10.33 3.25 9.86
C LYS A 117 10.32 1.75 10.07
N ALA A 118 10.18 1.29 11.31
CA ALA A 118 10.09 -0.13 11.61
C ALA A 118 8.86 -0.78 10.96
N GLU A 119 7.70 -0.12 11.03
CA GLU A 119 6.47 -0.58 10.37
C GLU A 119 6.62 -0.64 8.84
N LEU A 120 7.29 0.34 8.24
CA LEU A 120 7.55 0.35 6.80
C LEU A 120 8.45 -0.80 6.37
N ILE A 121 9.53 -1.05 7.10
CA ILE A 121 10.45 -2.16 6.84
C ILE A 121 9.74 -3.51 6.99
N ASP A 122 8.95 -3.68 8.05
CA ASP A 122 8.17 -4.89 8.27
C ASP A 122 7.20 -5.15 7.11
N HIS A 123 6.49 -4.12 6.66
CA HIS A 123 5.58 -4.22 5.52
C HIS A 123 6.30 -4.66 4.23
N ILE A 124 7.43 -4.05 3.91
CA ILE A 124 8.22 -4.42 2.73
C ILE A 124 8.72 -5.86 2.83
N THR A 125 9.16 -6.29 4.02
CA THR A 125 9.62 -7.65 4.27
C THR A 125 8.48 -8.67 4.08
N ASN A 126 7.29 -8.36 4.57
CA ASN A 126 6.12 -9.22 4.42
C ASN A 126 5.66 -9.31 2.96
N ILE A 127 5.68 -8.21 2.21
CA ILE A 127 5.40 -8.22 0.76
C ILE A 127 6.41 -9.09 0.04
N ASN A 128 7.70 -8.97 0.35
CA ASN A 128 8.75 -9.79 -0.25
C ASN A 128 8.53 -11.28 0.00
N ALA A 129 8.14 -11.66 1.21
CA ALA A 129 7.84 -13.04 1.55
C ALA A 129 6.63 -13.57 0.77
N GLU A 130 5.58 -12.77 0.60
CA GLU A 130 4.40 -13.11 -0.20
C GLU A 130 4.76 -13.25 -1.69
N TYR A 131 5.61 -12.38 -2.20
CA TYR A 131 6.09 -12.40 -3.59
C TYR A 131 6.92 -13.66 -3.86
N ALA A 132 7.85 -14.00 -2.98
CA ALA A 132 8.66 -15.20 -3.06
C ALA A 132 7.81 -16.48 -2.97
N GLY A 133 6.72 -16.45 -2.21
CA GLY A 133 5.76 -17.55 -2.09
C GLY A 133 4.88 -17.79 -3.34
N GLY A 134 5.02 -17.01 -4.39
CA GLY A 134 4.27 -17.18 -5.64
C GLY A 134 2.91 -16.51 -5.67
N GLY A 135 2.76 -15.34 -5.04
CA GLY A 135 1.56 -14.52 -5.07
C GLY A 135 1.01 -14.27 -6.49
N ILE A 136 -0.12 -13.58 -6.59
CA ILE A 136 -0.94 -13.34 -7.81
C ILE A 136 -0.09 -13.02 -9.07
N TYR A 137 1.04 -12.38 -8.90
CA TYR A 137 1.88 -11.94 -10.04
C TYR A 137 2.54 -13.08 -10.81
N LYS A 138 2.81 -14.25 -10.21
CA LYS A 138 3.24 -15.43 -11.00
C LYS A 138 2.14 -15.95 -11.93
N GLY A 139 0.88 -15.77 -11.55
CA GLY A 139 -0.27 -16.07 -12.40
C GLY A 139 -0.46 -15.05 -13.51
N LEU A 140 -0.24 -13.75 -13.23
CA LEU A 140 -0.38 -12.66 -14.20
C LEU A 140 0.75 -12.64 -15.23
N GLN A 141 1.98 -13.03 -14.88
CA GLN A 141 3.06 -13.18 -15.86
C GLN A 141 2.72 -14.25 -16.92
N LYS A 142 1.91 -15.24 -16.58
CA LYS A 142 1.40 -16.22 -17.55
C LYS A 142 0.27 -15.67 -18.44
N VAL A 143 -0.45 -14.65 -17.99
CA VAL A 143 -1.56 -14.03 -18.71
C VAL A 143 -1.05 -12.92 -19.65
N VAL A 144 0.05 -12.25 -19.30
CA VAL A 144 0.67 -11.22 -20.17
C VAL A 144 1.43 -11.82 -21.35
N SER A 145 1.70 -13.14 -21.34
CA SER A 145 2.19 -13.85 -22.50
C SER A 145 1.07 -14.34 -23.47
N CYS A 146 -0.16 -13.91 -23.29
CA CYS A 146 -1.15 -13.97 -24.35
C CYS A 146 -0.65 -13.08 -25.48
N GLU A 147 -0.15 -13.69 -26.53
CA GLU A 147 0.11 -13.05 -27.82
C GLU A 147 -1.14 -12.24 -28.17
N VAL A 148 -1.00 -10.92 -28.20
CA VAL A 148 -1.96 -10.05 -28.85
C VAL A 148 -1.81 -10.40 -30.34
N SER A 149 -2.61 -11.37 -30.82
CA SER A 149 -2.78 -11.53 -32.23
C SER A 149 -3.28 -10.18 -32.75
N GLU A 150 -2.51 -9.55 -33.60
CA GLU A 150 -2.94 -8.38 -34.35
C GLU A 150 -4.26 -8.75 -35.04
N ARG A 151 -5.38 -8.32 -34.46
CA ARG A 151 -6.64 -8.31 -35.18
C ARG A 151 -6.56 -7.13 -36.09
N ASP A 152 -6.43 -7.47 -37.35
CA ASP A 152 -6.57 -6.58 -38.50
C ASP A 152 -7.89 -5.80 -38.37
N HIS A 153 -7.77 -4.54 -37.95
CA HIS A 153 -8.89 -3.61 -37.92
C HIS A 153 -9.03 -2.97 -39.28
N THR A 154 -9.46 -3.77 -40.28
CA THR A 154 -10.03 -3.20 -41.49
C THR A 154 -11.45 -2.76 -41.17
N PHE A 155 -11.65 -1.47 -40.94
CA PHE A 155 -12.97 -0.86 -41.02
C PHE A 155 -13.27 -0.66 -42.51
N ASP A 156 -14.16 -1.50 -43.06
CA ASP A 156 -14.80 -1.18 -44.34
C ASP A 156 -15.77 0.00 -44.10
N VAL A 157 -15.59 1.06 -44.88
CA VAL A 157 -16.43 2.27 -44.96
C VAL A 157 -17.58 2.01 -45.91
#